data_77bb6e069be5107ea50050da549e6b8c
#
_entry.id   77bb6e069be5107ea50050da549e6b8c
#
_cell.length_a   1.000
_cell.length_b   1.000
_cell.length_c   1.000
_cell.angle_alpha   90.00
_cell.angle_beta   90.00
_cell.angle_gamma   90.00
#
_symmetry.space_group_name_H-M   'P 1'
#
loop_
_entity.id
_entity.type
_entity.pdbx_description
1 polymer ?
#
loop_
_entity_poly.entity_id
_entity_poly.type
_entity_poly.pdbx_seq_one_letter_code
_entity_poly.pdbx_strand_id
1 'polypeptide(L)'
;MFKLSHADITTLGSGMQRPECVLATQSGDLFCSDSRGGYTIIKPNGSQAFVKASGAPDDFLPNGIALLPNRDVLAANLADSAGVWRIPPDGAADLYIAEADGVPLPPVNFVGLDQAGRIWITVSTRLGPRHPAFKKGHADGFVAVHDVNGTRIVADDLGITNEAIVDPSGRWLYVNETVAQRTSRFAMRDDATLGPRE
;
A
#
# COMPACT_ATOMS: atom_id res chain seq x y z
N MET A 1 -23.24 4.31 -24.21
CA MET A 1 -22.71 3.42 -23.13
C MET A 1 -21.44 2.77 -23.68
N PHE A 2 -20.29 3.00 -23.06
CA PHE A 2 -19.01 2.38 -23.45
C PHE A 2 -19.04 0.90 -23.08
N LYS A 3 -18.77 0.02 -24.04
CA LYS A 3 -18.70 -1.44 -23.81
C LYS A 3 -17.28 -1.90 -24.13
N LEU A 4 -16.60 -2.47 -23.14
CA LEU A 4 -15.35 -3.19 -23.32
C LEU A 4 -15.64 -4.68 -23.43
N SER A 5 -14.98 -5.36 -24.37
CA SER A 5 -14.90 -6.81 -24.45
C SER A 5 -13.53 -7.28 -23.95
N HIS A 6 -13.39 -8.56 -23.64
CA HIS A 6 -12.09 -9.14 -23.31
C HIS A 6 -11.05 -8.96 -24.44
N ALA A 7 -11.50 -8.87 -25.69
CA ALA A 7 -10.62 -8.65 -26.84
C ALA A 7 -10.02 -7.24 -26.91
N ASP A 8 -10.62 -6.28 -26.17
CA ASP A 8 -10.14 -4.90 -26.09
C ASP A 8 -9.09 -4.70 -24.99
N ILE A 9 -8.79 -5.76 -24.20
CA ILE A 9 -7.85 -5.71 -23.07
C ILE A 9 -6.52 -6.33 -23.50
N THR A 10 -5.44 -5.55 -23.36
CA THR A 10 -4.08 -6.05 -23.54
C THR A 10 -3.41 -6.23 -22.18
N THR A 11 -2.66 -7.32 -22.03
CA THR A 11 -1.87 -7.59 -20.82
C THR A 11 -0.45 -7.08 -21.02
N LEU A 12 0.11 -6.42 -20.00
CA LEU A 12 1.51 -6.01 -19.97
C LEU A 12 2.27 -6.82 -18.91
N GLY A 13 3.46 -7.27 -19.29
CA GLY A 13 4.33 -8.06 -18.41
C GLY A 13 3.95 -9.53 -18.35
N SER A 14 4.87 -10.32 -17.80
CA SER A 14 4.71 -11.77 -17.63
C SER A 14 5.57 -12.29 -16.49
N GLY A 15 5.24 -13.49 -15.97
CA GLY A 15 6.04 -14.19 -14.96
C GLY A 15 6.06 -13.57 -13.56
N MET A 16 5.32 -12.50 -13.33
CA MET A 16 5.11 -11.94 -11.99
C MET A 16 4.20 -12.86 -11.17
N GLN A 17 4.42 -12.87 -9.87
CA GLN A 17 3.55 -13.60 -8.94
C GLN A 17 2.77 -12.60 -8.09
N ARG A 18 1.45 -12.73 -8.11
CA ARG A 18 0.52 -11.89 -7.37
C ARG A 18 0.86 -10.38 -7.49
N PRO A 19 0.82 -9.79 -8.70
CA PRO A 19 1.08 -8.37 -8.91
C PRO A 19 -0.15 -7.56 -8.41
N GLU A 20 -0.19 -7.33 -7.12
CA GLU A 20 -1.36 -6.72 -6.44
C GLU A 20 -1.45 -5.21 -6.67
N CYS A 21 -0.30 -4.53 -6.65
CA CYS A 21 -0.23 -3.08 -6.80
C CYS A 21 0.63 -2.71 -8.01
N VAL A 22 0.18 -1.73 -8.77
CA VAL A 22 0.92 -1.18 -9.91
C VAL A 22 0.99 0.34 -9.83
N LEU A 23 2.19 0.90 -10.03
CA LEU A 23 2.44 2.33 -10.13
C LEU A 23 2.94 2.65 -11.54
N ALA A 24 2.34 3.65 -12.18
CA ALA A 24 2.80 4.17 -13.46
C ALA A 24 3.54 5.49 -13.24
N THR A 25 4.68 5.63 -13.90
CA THR A 25 5.47 6.86 -13.88
C THR A 25 5.21 7.70 -15.13
N GLN A 26 5.56 8.98 -15.10
CA GLN A 26 5.47 9.85 -16.29
C GLN A 26 6.38 9.40 -17.43
N SER A 27 7.47 8.67 -17.14
CA SER A 27 8.35 8.07 -18.16
C SER A 27 7.74 6.82 -18.80
N GLY A 28 6.59 6.34 -18.31
CA GLY A 28 5.94 5.11 -18.76
C GLY A 28 6.45 3.83 -18.11
N ASP A 29 7.37 3.91 -17.15
CA ASP A 29 7.77 2.76 -16.35
C ASP A 29 6.61 2.34 -15.44
N LEU A 30 6.34 1.03 -15.35
CA LEU A 30 5.42 0.44 -14.39
C LEU A 30 6.22 -0.28 -13.31
N PHE A 31 5.84 -0.05 -12.05
CA PHE A 31 6.36 -0.77 -10.90
C PHE A 31 5.24 -1.65 -10.35
N CYS A 32 5.47 -2.94 -10.25
CA CYS A 32 4.47 -3.89 -9.77
C CYS A 32 4.99 -4.62 -8.54
N SER A 33 4.20 -4.70 -7.49
CA SER A 33 4.53 -5.59 -6.36
C SER A 33 4.60 -7.04 -6.85
N ASP A 34 5.49 -7.84 -6.28
CA ASP A 34 5.70 -9.21 -6.71
C ASP A 34 5.97 -10.12 -5.52
N SER A 35 5.09 -11.09 -5.28
CA SER A 35 5.15 -12.00 -4.12
C SER A 35 6.37 -12.93 -4.13
N ARG A 36 7.22 -12.86 -5.13
CA ARG A 36 8.57 -13.48 -5.09
C ARG A 36 9.52 -12.77 -4.12
N GLY A 37 9.02 -11.76 -3.39
CA GLY A 37 9.76 -11.02 -2.37
C GLY A 37 10.45 -9.77 -2.92
N GLY A 38 9.71 -8.91 -3.64
CA GLY A 38 10.24 -7.68 -4.20
C GLY A 38 9.26 -6.96 -5.12
N TYR A 39 9.76 -6.33 -6.18
CA TYR A 39 8.93 -5.69 -7.20
C TYR A 39 9.50 -5.93 -8.60
N THR A 40 8.62 -5.86 -9.61
CA THR A 40 9.01 -5.93 -11.02
C THR A 40 8.83 -4.58 -11.69
N ILE A 41 9.83 -4.14 -12.46
CA ILE A 41 9.75 -2.95 -13.31
C ILE A 41 9.46 -3.42 -14.74
N ILE A 42 8.44 -2.81 -15.38
CA ILE A 42 8.16 -3.00 -16.80
C ILE A 42 8.42 -1.66 -17.49
N LYS A 43 9.30 -1.69 -18.49
CA LYS A 43 9.65 -0.50 -19.29
C LYS A 43 8.67 -0.30 -20.46
N PRO A 44 8.58 0.92 -21.03
CA PRO A 44 7.73 1.19 -22.20
C PRO A 44 8.02 0.29 -23.40
N ASN A 45 9.26 -0.18 -23.54
CA ASN A 45 9.66 -1.12 -24.61
C ASN A 45 9.31 -2.60 -24.31
N GLY A 46 8.62 -2.86 -23.19
CA GLY A 46 8.22 -4.20 -22.75
C GLY A 46 9.30 -4.99 -22.00
N SER A 47 10.53 -4.47 -21.86
CA SER A 47 11.56 -5.13 -21.05
C SER A 47 11.19 -5.12 -19.57
N GLN A 48 11.53 -6.19 -18.85
CA GLN A 48 11.20 -6.38 -17.44
C GLN A 48 12.45 -6.67 -16.61
N ALA A 49 12.46 -6.18 -15.38
CA ALA A 49 13.48 -6.48 -14.38
C ALA A 49 12.80 -6.73 -13.02
N PHE A 50 13.12 -7.86 -12.41
CA PHE A 50 12.71 -8.15 -11.03
C PHE A 50 13.80 -7.68 -10.07
N VAL A 51 13.43 -6.90 -9.07
CA VAL A 51 14.27 -6.42 -7.97
C VAL A 51 13.86 -7.17 -6.72
N LYS A 52 14.72 -8.08 -6.26
CA LYS A 52 14.50 -8.83 -5.02
C LYS A 52 14.84 -7.95 -3.81
N ALA A 53 14.02 -7.96 -2.79
CA ALA A 53 14.27 -7.30 -1.52
C ALA A 53 15.28 -8.10 -0.68
N SER A 54 16.57 -7.88 -0.92
CA SER A 54 17.65 -8.52 -0.15
C SER A 54 17.70 -7.93 1.25
N GLY A 55 17.73 -8.77 2.29
CA GLY A 55 17.65 -8.32 3.69
C GLY A 55 16.24 -8.28 4.27
N ALA A 56 15.20 -8.40 3.44
CA ALA A 56 13.84 -8.61 3.93
C ALA A 56 13.70 -10.03 4.54
N PRO A 57 12.74 -10.24 5.46
CA PRO A 57 12.51 -11.55 6.08
C PRO A 57 12.03 -12.58 5.04
N ASP A 58 12.19 -13.86 5.38
CA ASP A 58 11.86 -14.97 4.45
C ASP A 58 10.36 -15.02 4.10
N ASP A 59 9.49 -14.55 4.99
CA ASP A 59 8.05 -14.47 4.77
C ASP A 59 7.61 -13.16 4.07
N PHE A 60 8.54 -12.30 3.65
CA PHE A 60 8.24 -11.01 3.06
C PHE A 60 7.26 -11.11 1.88
N LEU A 61 6.08 -10.54 2.05
CA LEU A 61 4.99 -10.55 1.07
C LEU A 61 4.60 -9.11 0.69
N PRO A 62 5.27 -8.50 -0.30
CA PRO A 62 4.94 -7.16 -0.73
C PRO A 62 3.53 -7.10 -1.32
N ASN A 63 2.74 -6.14 -0.84
CA ASN A 63 1.35 -5.92 -1.26
C ASN A 63 1.20 -4.55 -1.91
N GLY A 64 0.74 -3.53 -1.19
CA GLY A 64 0.75 -2.16 -1.68
C GLY A 64 2.18 -1.62 -1.78
N ILE A 65 2.46 -0.81 -2.81
CA ILE A 65 3.77 -0.16 -2.98
C ILE A 65 3.62 1.34 -3.24
N ALA A 66 4.64 2.11 -2.86
CA ALA A 66 4.77 3.53 -3.20
C ALA A 66 6.17 3.80 -3.74
N LEU A 67 6.31 4.78 -4.62
CA LEU A 67 7.59 5.16 -5.23
C LEU A 67 8.05 6.50 -4.67
N LEU A 68 9.18 6.51 -3.97
CA LEU A 68 9.82 7.72 -3.47
C LEU A 68 10.48 8.54 -4.61
N PRO A 69 10.70 9.85 -4.43
CA PRO A 69 11.35 10.69 -5.44
C PRO A 69 12.75 10.21 -5.86
N ASN A 70 13.50 9.57 -4.97
CA ASN A 70 14.80 8.96 -5.24
C ASN A 70 14.72 7.58 -5.90
N ARG A 71 13.50 7.12 -6.27
CA ARG A 71 13.17 5.84 -6.88
C ARG A 71 13.28 4.62 -5.95
N ASP A 72 13.46 4.80 -4.66
CA ASP A 72 13.25 3.71 -3.71
C ASP A 72 11.76 3.32 -3.70
N VAL A 73 11.48 2.03 -3.62
CA VAL A 73 10.12 1.52 -3.47
C VAL A 73 9.85 1.30 -1.98
N LEU A 74 8.78 1.89 -1.47
CA LEU A 74 8.20 1.47 -0.20
C LEU A 74 7.23 0.32 -0.47
N ALA A 75 7.32 -0.74 0.31
CA ALA A 75 6.45 -1.90 0.19
C ALA A 75 5.78 -2.23 1.53
N ALA A 76 4.47 -2.32 1.51
CA ALA A 76 3.68 -2.82 2.62
C ALA A 76 3.89 -4.33 2.73
N ASN A 77 4.38 -4.82 3.87
CA ASN A 77 4.55 -6.24 4.09
C ASN A 77 3.28 -6.85 4.71
N LEU A 78 2.62 -7.70 3.94
CA LEU A 78 1.36 -8.36 4.32
C LEU A 78 1.56 -9.65 5.13
N ALA A 79 2.81 -10.09 5.32
CA ALA A 79 3.17 -11.24 6.14
C ALA A 79 3.29 -10.88 7.63
N ASP A 80 3.46 -11.89 8.48
CA ASP A 80 3.51 -11.73 9.94
C ASP A 80 4.72 -10.91 10.43
N SER A 81 5.82 -10.88 9.67
CA SER A 81 6.95 -9.98 9.93
C SER A 81 6.63 -8.49 9.75
N ALA A 82 5.50 -8.18 9.11
CA ALA A 82 4.86 -6.86 9.08
C ALA A 82 5.75 -5.68 8.62
N GLY A 83 5.29 -4.45 8.91
CA GLY A 83 6.02 -3.21 8.65
C GLY A 83 5.96 -2.71 7.20
N VAL A 84 6.47 -1.50 7.00
CA VAL A 84 6.73 -0.92 5.68
C VAL A 84 8.23 -1.02 5.42
N TRP A 85 8.60 -1.65 4.32
CA TRP A 85 9.98 -1.87 3.91
C TRP A 85 10.38 -0.94 2.78
N ARG A 86 11.58 -0.41 2.83
CA ARG A 86 12.18 0.36 1.74
C ARG A 86 13.08 -0.55 0.93
N ILE A 87 12.92 -0.53 -0.38
CA ILE A 87 13.67 -1.35 -1.34
C ILE A 87 14.28 -0.40 -2.38
N PRO A 88 15.56 -0.05 -2.25
CA PRO A 88 16.29 0.72 -3.26
C PRO A 88 16.41 -0.04 -4.59
N PRO A 89 16.80 0.63 -5.69
CA PRO A 89 16.97 -0.01 -7.00
C PRO A 89 17.99 -1.17 -7.04
N ASP A 90 18.94 -1.21 -6.11
CA ASP A 90 19.91 -2.30 -5.95
C ASP A 90 19.35 -3.48 -5.12
N GLY A 91 18.16 -3.32 -4.56
CA GLY A 91 17.47 -4.36 -3.80
C GLY A 91 17.89 -4.48 -2.34
N ALA A 92 18.78 -3.65 -1.80
CA ALA A 92 19.20 -3.69 -0.39
C ALA A 92 18.10 -3.18 0.54
N ALA A 93 17.14 -4.06 0.89
CA ALA A 93 15.95 -3.69 1.64
C ALA A 93 16.24 -3.48 3.13
N ASP A 94 15.53 -2.51 3.72
CA ASP A 94 15.52 -2.25 5.16
C ASP A 94 14.10 -1.98 5.68
N LEU A 95 13.87 -2.28 6.95
CA LEU A 95 12.61 -1.97 7.64
C LEU A 95 12.55 -0.46 7.89
N TYR A 96 11.62 0.21 7.22
CA TYR A 96 11.52 1.66 7.20
C TYR A 96 10.53 2.21 8.25
N ILE A 97 9.34 1.59 8.37
CA ILE A 97 8.36 1.95 9.39
C ILE A 97 7.91 0.66 10.10
N ALA A 98 8.21 0.57 11.40
CA ALA A 98 7.95 -0.62 12.20
C ALA A 98 6.72 -0.48 13.11
N GLU A 99 6.32 0.74 13.45
CA GLU A 99 5.32 1.01 14.49
C GLU A 99 4.46 2.24 14.18
N ALA A 100 3.33 2.34 14.83
CA ALA A 100 2.48 3.53 14.89
C ALA A 100 2.05 3.76 16.36
N ASP A 101 2.13 5.00 16.83
CA ASP A 101 1.86 5.39 18.23
C ASP A 101 2.63 4.53 19.26
N GLY A 102 3.86 4.11 18.92
CA GLY A 102 4.71 3.27 19.77
C GLY A 102 4.28 1.81 19.86
N VAL A 103 3.36 1.36 18.99
CA VAL A 103 2.91 -0.04 18.92
C VAL A 103 3.35 -0.66 17.59
N PRO A 104 3.97 -1.86 17.61
CA PRO A 104 4.36 -2.54 16.37
C PRO A 104 3.20 -2.67 15.39
N LEU A 105 3.47 -2.40 14.11
CA LEU A 105 2.48 -2.57 13.05
C LEU A 105 2.13 -4.05 12.88
N PRO A 106 0.86 -4.42 12.79
CA PRO A 106 0.44 -5.72 12.27
C PRO A 106 0.74 -5.81 10.76
N PRO A 107 0.45 -6.96 10.09
CA PRO A 107 0.58 -7.10 8.64
C PRO A 107 -0.03 -5.92 7.90
N VAL A 108 0.81 -5.21 7.14
CA VAL A 108 0.46 -3.97 6.44
C VAL A 108 -0.11 -4.31 5.07
N ASN A 109 -1.27 -3.74 4.73
CA ASN A 109 -1.93 -4.00 3.46
C ASN A 109 -1.43 -3.06 2.35
N PHE A 110 -1.41 -1.76 2.62
CA PHE A 110 -1.10 -0.77 1.60
C PHE A 110 -0.21 0.34 2.15
N VAL A 111 0.60 0.90 1.28
CA VAL A 111 1.39 2.11 1.51
C VAL A 111 1.23 3.03 0.31
N GLY A 112 1.01 4.31 0.55
CA GLY A 112 0.87 5.34 -0.48
C GLY A 112 1.53 6.64 -0.09
N LEU A 113 1.77 7.50 -1.07
CA LEU A 113 2.32 8.85 -0.88
C LEU A 113 1.28 9.88 -1.29
N ASP A 114 1.20 10.97 -0.53
CA ASP A 114 0.50 12.17 -0.99
C ASP A 114 1.48 13.22 -1.58
N GLN A 115 0.91 14.30 -2.10
CA GLN A 115 1.70 15.38 -2.73
C GLN A 115 2.57 16.16 -1.73
N ALA A 116 2.27 16.08 -0.43
CA ALA A 116 3.08 16.68 0.63
C ALA A 116 4.23 15.75 1.06
N GLY A 117 4.34 14.54 0.49
CA GLY A 117 5.36 13.56 0.81
C GLY A 117 5.05 12.76 2.08
N ARG A 118 3.83 12.83 2.62
CA ARG A 118 3.40 12.02 3.75
C ARG A 118 3.11 10.60 3.27
N ILE A 119 3.46 9.62 4.11
CA ILE A 119 3.25 8.20 3.82
C ILE A 119 1.99 7.75 4.53
N TRP A 120 1.03 7.25 3.77
CA TRP A 120 -0.24 6.71 4.26
C TRP A 120 -0.18 5.20 4.29
N ILE A 121 -0.58 4.59 5.40
CA ILE A 121 -0.43 3.18 5.68
C ILE A 121 -1.80 2.61 6.05
N THR A 122 -2.19 1.48 5.47
CA THR A 122 -3.39 0.77 5.89
C THR A 122 -3.04 -0.57 6.52
N VAL A 123 -3.73 -0.88 7.60
CA VAL A 123 -3.72 -2.18 8.25
C VAL A 123 -5.13 -2.74 8.23
N SER A 124 -5.31 -3.90 7.60
CA SER A 124 -6.64 -4.48 7.40
C SER A 124 -7.33 -4.89 8.69
N THR A 125 -6.56 -5.42 9.65
CA THR A 125 -7.03 -5.89 10.95
C THR A 125 -5.84 -6.01 11.91
N ARG A 126 -6.13 -5.90 13.21
CA ARG A 126 -5.14 -6.17 14.28
C ARG A 126 -5.01 -7.64 14.61
N LEU A 127 -5.86 -8.50 14.03
CA LEU A 127 -5.79 -9.95 14.30
C LEU A 127 -4.64 -10.62 13.57
N GLY A 128 -3.92 -11.45 14.27
CA GLY A 128 -3.01 -12.46 13.72
C GLY A 128 -3.47 -13.86 14.17
N PRO A 129 -3.82 -14.78 13.27
CA PRO A 129 -3.91 -14.63 11.81
C PRO A 129 -5.12 -13.77 11.36
N ARG A 130 -5.04 -13.17 10.17
CA ARG A 130 -6.04 -12.22 9.66
C ARG A 130 -7.39 -12.85 9.26
N HIS A 131 -7.40 -14.15 8.90
CA HIS A 131 -8.58 -14.81 8.33
C HIS A 131 -9.87 -14.66 9.17
N PRO A 132 -9.85 -14.75 10.52
CA PRO A 132 -11.06 -14.58 11.34
C PRO A 132 -11.70 -13.19 11.26
N ALA A 133 -10.96 -12.17 10.80
CA ALA A 133 -11.47 -10.82 10.62
C ALA A 133 -12.37 -10.65 9.38
N PHE A 134 -12.29 -11.55 8.39
CA PHE A 134 -13.06 -11.47 7.15
C PHE A 134 -14.52 -11.92 7.35
N LYS A 135 -15.22 -11.20 8.23
CA LYS A 135 -16.63 -11.44 8.54
C LYS A 135 -17.39 -10.13 8.66
N LYS A 136 -18.67 -10.15 8.29
CA LYS A 136 -19.55 -8.97 8.39
C LYS A 136 -19.56 -8.41 9.82
N GLY A 137 -19.37 -7.09 9.93
CA GLY A 137 -19.38 -6.37 11.19
C GLY A 137 -18.05 -6.34 11.95
N HIS A 138 -17.00 -7.04 11.46
CA HIS A 138 -15.67 -6.88 12.01
C HIS A 138 -15.05 -5.58 11.51
N ALA A 139 -14.54 -4.76 12.42
CA ALA A 139 -13.98 -3.45 12.11
C ALA A 139 -12.92 -3.09 13.15
N ASP A 140 -11.69 -3.54 12.92
CA ASP A 140 -10.51 -3.24 13.74
C ASP A 140 -9.31 -2.80 12.89
N GLY A 141 -9.55 -2.60 11.58
CA GLY A 141 -8.58 -2.03 10.67
C GLY A 141 -8.40 -0.53 10.91
N PHE A 142 -7.28 0.00 10.47
CA PHE A 142 -6.95 1.40 10.66
C PHE A 142 -6.14 2.00 9.51
N VAL A 143 -6.06 3.32 9.49
CA VAL A 143 -5.12 4.09 8.68
C VAL A 143 -4.15 4.81 9.59
N ALA A 144 -2.86 4.71 9.29
CA ALA A 144 -1.82 5.52 9.91
C ALA A 144 -1.18 6.46 8.88
N VAL A 145 -0.61 7.56 9.37
CA VAL A 145 0.21 8.48 8.57
C VAL A 145 1.58 8.59 9.21
N HIS A 146 2.61 8.61 8.34
CA HIS A 146 4.00 8.90 8.72
C HIS A 146 4.45 10.20 8.07
N ASP A 147 4.93 11.13 8.88
CA ASP A 147 5.48 12.42 8.47
C ASP A 147 6.60 12.87 9.44
N VAL A 148 6.96 14.14 9.40
CA VAL A 148 8.00 14.72 10.28
C VAL A 148 7.70 14.60 11.78
N ASN A 149 6.44 14.32 12.14
CA ASN A 149 6.00 14.12 13.53
C ASN A 149 5.99 12.64 13.95
N GLY A 150 6.46 11.73 13.09
CA GLY A 150 6.45 10.28 13.32
C GLY A 150 5.24 9.58 12.71
N THR A 151 5.01 8.34 13.14
CA THR A 151 3.92 7.50 12.65
C THR A 151 2.80 7.45 13.68
N ARG A 152 1.57 7.77 13.26
CA ARG A 152 0.39 7.80 14.14
C ARG A 152 -0.86 7.29 13.44
N ILE A 153 -1.77 6.68 14.19
CA ILE A 153 -3.09 6.26 13.70
C ILE A 153 -4.00 7.49 13.59
N VAL A 154 -4.65 7.66 12.45
CA VAL A 154 -5.51 8.82 12.14
C VAL A 154 -6.96 8.44 11.83
N ALA A 155 -7.23 7.18 11.51
CA ALA A 155 -8.59 6.63 11.41
C ALA A 155 -8.59 5.18 11.90
N ASP A 156 -9.62 4.80 12.62
CA ASP A 156 -9.76 3.50 13.28
C ASP A 156 -11.16 2.91 13.07
N ASP A 157 -11.38 1.68 13.56
CA ASP A 157 -12.65 0.97 13.46
C ASP A 157 -13.13 0.82 12.01
N LEU A 158 -12.20 0.43 11.11
CA LEU A 158 -12.46 0.24 9.69
C LEU A 158 -12.62 -1.24 9.33
N GLY A 159 -13.57 -1.54 8.44
CA GLY A 159 -13.97 -2.92 8.11
C GLY A 159 -13.06 -3.58 7.07
N ILE A 160 -11.89 -4.09 7.47
CA ILE A 160 -10.85 -4.63 6.60
C ILE A 160 -10.39 -3.57 5.60
N THR A 161 -9.54 -2.68 6.09
CA THR A 161 -8.94 -1.60 5.29
C THR A 161 -8.10 -2.19 4.17
N ASN A 162 -8.36 -1.76 2.96
CA ASN A 162 -7.58 -2.12 1.78
C ASN A 162 -6.72 -0.92 1.35
N GLU A 163 -6.91 -0.34 0.18
CA GLU A 163 -6.16 0.85 -0.23
C GLU A 163 -6.69 2.13 0.45
N ALA A 164 -5.79 3.09 0.60
CA ALA A 164 -6.12 4.46 0.95
C ALA A 164 -5.43 5.45 0.01
N ILE A 165 -6.16 6.42 -0.51
CA ILE A 165 -5.62 7.42 -1.44
C ILE A 165 -6.06 8.82 -1.06
N VAL A 166 -5.10 9.74 -1.06
CA VAL A 166 -5.38 11.17 -0.95
C VAL A 166 -5.76 11.71 -2.33
N ASP A 167 -6.84 12.44 -2.41
CA ASP A 167 -7.30 13.04 -3.66
C ASP A 167 -6.30 14.09 -4.19
N PRO A 168 -6.32 14.44 -5.49
CA PRO A 168 -5.40 15.42 -6.06
C PRO A 168 -5.47 16.81 -5.43
N SER A 169 -6.58 17.16 -4.78
CA SER A 169 -6.70 18.45 -4.06
C SER A 169 -6.04 18.45 -2.69
N GLY A 170 -5.67 17.28 -2.15
CA GLY A 170 -5.12 17.09 -0.82
C GLY A 170 -6.14 17.30 0.31
N ARG A 171 -7.44 17.41 -0.02
CA ARG A 171 -8.50 17.70 0.97
C ARG A 171 -9.21 16.48 1.49
N TRP A 172 -9.11 15.34 0.79
CA TRP A 172 -9.84 14.13 1.12
C TRP A 172 -8.93 12.91 1.08
N LEU A 173 -9.06 12.08 2.11
CA LEU A 173 -8.56 10.71 2.11
C LEU A 173 -9.73 9.77 1.81
N TYR A 174 -9.58 8.93 0.79
CA TYR A 174 -10.51 7.85 0.46
C TYR A 174 -9.93 6.52 0.92
N VAL A 175 -10.76 5.69 1.55
CA VAL A 175 -10.34 4.39 2.11
C VAL A 175 -11.33 3.31 1.67
N ASN A 176 -10.83 2.24 1.06
CA ASN A 176 -11.64 1.07 0.73
C ASN A 176 -11.73 0.14 1.93
N GLU A 177 -12.95 -0.23 2.31
CA GLU A 177 -13.25 -1.15 3.39
C GLU A 177 -13.91 -2.42 2.82
N THR A 178 -13.12 -3.51 2.68
CA THR A 178 -13.53 -4.72 1.95
C THR A 178 -14.74 -5.40 2.58
N VAL A 179 -14.72 -5.68 3.88
CA VAL A 179 -15.81 -6.39 4.55
C VAL A 179 -17.02 -5.49 4.78
N ALA A 180 -16.81 -4.20 4.96
CA ALA A 180 -17.89 -3.23 5.05
C ALA A 180 -18.52 -2.91 3.68
N GLN A 181 -17.91 -3.36 2.57
CA GLN A 181 -18.37 -3.18 1.18
C GLN A 181 -18.64 -1.71 0.84
N ARG A 182 -17.71 -0.82 1.22
CA ARG A 182 -17.83 0.61 0.99
C ARG A 182 -16.47 1.26 0.77
N THR A 183 -16.50 2.45 0.18
CA THR A 183 -15.42 3.41 0.23
C THR A 183 -15.83 4.52 1.18
N SER A 184 -15.07 4.72 2.24
CA SER A 184 -15.21 5.83 3.17
C SER A 184 -14.33 6.98 2.75
N ARG A 185 -14.73 8.23 3.06
CA ARG A 185 -13.86 9.39 2.89
C ARG A 185 -13.75 10.18 4.20
N PHE A 186 -12.65 10.88 4.32
CA PHE A 186 -12.33 11.70 5.47
C PHE A 186 -11.83 13.06 5.00
N ALA A 187 -12.41 14.14 5.52
CA ALA A 187 -11.85 15.47 5.28
C ALA A 187 -10.48 15.57 5.98
N MET A 188 -9.47 16.00 5.24
CA MET A 188 -8.10 16.13 5.73
C MET A 188 -7.81 17.56 6.17
N ARG A 189 -7.06 17.70 7.27
CA ARG A 189 -6.46 18.97 7.72
C ARG A 189 -4.97 19.01 7.35
N ASP A 190 -4.38 20.19 7.41
CA ASP A 190 -2.97 20.42 7.05
C ASP A 190 -1.99 19.58 7.90
N ASP A 191 -2.34 19.30 9.15
CA ASP A 191 -1.59 18.44 10.07
C ASP A 191 -1.82 16.94 9.87
N ALA A 192 -2.52 16.56 8.80
CA ALA A 192 -2.96 15.20 8.47
C ALA A 192 -3.95 14.59 9.47
N THR A 193 -4.55 15.36 10.37
CA THR A 193 -5.70 14.87 11.13
C THR A 193 -6.93 14.77 10.23
N LEU A 194 -7.79 13.82 10.55
CA LEU A 194 -8.98 13.52 9.75
C LEU A 194 -10.26 14.00 10.43
N GLY A 195 -11.21 14.42 9.61
CA GLY A 195 -12.59 14.66 10.05
C GLY A 195 -13.33 13.34 10.32
N PRO A 196 -14.63 13.41 10.65
CA PRO A 196 -15.46 12.22 10.79
C PRO A 196 -15.54 11.44 9.48
N ARG A 197 -15.77 10.13 9.61
CA ARG A 197 -15.99 9.25 8.46
C ARG A 197 -17.32 9.58 7.78
N GLU A 198 -17.30 9.74 6.47
CA GLU A 198 -18.43 9.91 5.58
C GLU A 198 -18.56 8.74 4.60
#